data_ab67e3561152e250e372d5b568d815b9
#
_entry.id   ab67e3561152e250e372d5b568d815b9
#
_cell.length_a   1.000
_cell.length_b   1.000
_cell.length_c   1.000
_cell.angle_alpha   90.00
_cell.angle_beta   90.00
_cell.angle_gamma   90.00
#
_symmetry.space_group_name_H-M   'P 1'
#
loop_
_entity.id
_entity.type
_entity.pdbx_description
1 polymer ?
#
loop_
_entity_poly.entity_id
_entity_poly.type
_entity_poly.pdbx_seq_one_letter_code
_entity_poly.pdbx_strand_id
1 'polypeptide(L)'
;IEYNEIFTKKKDTDMPKIEEKEKLFFNAIGKKYSYDELEELFPCAKAELDEKPDTSLSEEERSIKIELNDTNRPDLWSLNGVARQIRLHEGGKSFDYMKIMTNKGNDNYENRVVNVDAELKDVRPYMVAFMIAGKPIDDAMLKDIIQTQEKLAWNFGRKRKSISMGLYRIDQIKFPVKYHAVDPDKTSFVPLQCEQPMTCRQILTDHPKGKDFGWILADCKKFPLLSDDKGEIL
;
A
#
# COMPACT_ATOMS: atom_id res chain seq x y z
N ILE A 1 -8.32 -3.41 -14.39
CA ILE A 1 -8.30 -1.98 -13.93
C ILE A 1 -7.00 -1.41 -14.43
N GLU A 2 -7.07 -0.38 -15.26
CA GLU A 2 -5.86 0.32 -15.70
C GLU A 2 -5.24 1.05 -14.51
N TYR A 3 -4.05 0.66 -14.14
CA TYR A 3 -3.25 1.21 -13.03
C TYR A 3 -3.07 2.74 -13.13
N ASN A 4 -3.20 3.29 -14.33
CA ASN A 4 -3.05 4.72 -14.61
C ASN A 4 -4.23 5.59 -14.16
N GLU A 5 -5.46 5.07 -14.06
CA GLU A 5 -6.61 5.87 -13.61
C GLU A 5 -6.56 6.21 -12.12
N ILE A 6 -5.87 5.37 -11.33
CA ILE A 6 -5.73 5.57 -9.88
C ILE A 6 -4.70 6.67 -9.56
N PHE A 7 -3.81 7.01 -10.50
CA PHE A 7 -2.62 7.85 -10.24
C PHE A 7 -2.58 9.20 -10.96
N THR A 8 -3.57 9.53 -11.80
CA THR A 8 -3.61 10.83 -12.47
C THR A 8 -4.17 11.90 -11.56
N LYS A 9 -3.29 12.77 -11.12
CA LYS A 9 -3.46 14.04 -10.41
C LYS A 9 -3.38 13.98 -8.88
N LYS A 10 -2.24 14.45 -8.31
CA LYS A 10 -2.34 15.40 -7.21
C LYS A 10 -1.07 16.22 -7.01
N LYS A 11 -1.26 17.52 -6.83
CA LYS A 11 -0.27 18.49 -6.39
C LYS A 11 0.06 18.31 -4.88
N ASP A 12 1.24 18.68 -4.53
CA ASP A 12 2.04 18.40 -3.33
C ASP A 12 1.56 18.96 -1.97
N THR A 13 0.31 19.36 -1.77
CA THR A 13 -0.09 20.07 -0.54
C THR A 13 -1.34 19.57 0.16
N ASP A 14 -1.98 18.54 -0.34
CA ASP A 14 -3.25 18.08 0.23
C ASP A 14 -3.05 17.01 1.32
N MET A 15 -3.79 17.17 2.41
CA MET A 15 -3.97 16.15 3.44
C MET A 15 -4.37 14.81 2.79
N PRO A 16 -3.96 13.66 3.35
CA PRO A 16 -4.33 12.38 2.78
C PRO A 16 -5.84 12.21 2.71
N LYS A 17 -6.36 11.91 1.53
CA LYS A 17 -7.80 11.67 1.31
C LYS A 17 -8.07 10.20 1.01
N ILE A 18 -9.22 9.73 1.45
CA ILE A 18 -9.78 8.43 1.11
C ILE A 18 -11.01 8.69 0.25
N GLU A 19 -11.07 8.07 -0.92
CA GLU A 19 -12.25 8.14 -1.80
C GLU A 19 -12.66 6.71 -2.16
N GLU A 20 -13.83 6.30 -1.64
CA GLU A 20 -14.36 4.96 -1.83
C GLU A 20 -15.88 4.97 -1.93
N LYS A 21 -16.44 3.82 -2.37
CA LYS A 21 -17.89 3.64 -2.39
C LYS A 21 -18.47 3.72 -0.98
N GLU A 22 -19.50 4.54 -0.81
CA GLU A 22 -20.22 4.72 0.45
C GLU A 22 -20.68 3.39 1.05
N LYS A 23 -21.21 2.49 0.21
CA LYS A 23 -21.63 1.15 0.62
C LYS A 23 -20.51 0.33 1.26
N LEU A 24 -19.29 0.41 0.73
CA LEU A 24 -18.14 -0.28 1.30
C LEU A 24 -17.76 0.27 2.67
N PHE A 25 -17.85 1.59 2.84
CA PHE A 25 -17.59 2.25 4.11
C PHE A 25 -18.58 1.82 5.19
N PHE A 26 -19.87 1.86 4.91
CA PHE A 26 -20.88 1.40 5.86
C PHE A 26 -20.79 -0.10 6.14
N ASN A 27 -20.48 -0.91 5.15
CA ASN A 27 -20.22 -2.34 5.36
C ASN A 27 -18.99 -2.56 6.29
N ALA A 28 -17.94 -1.76 6.14
CA ALA A 28 -16.77 -1.83 7.00
C ALA A 28 -17.06 -1.38 8.43
N ILE A 29 -17.95 -0.41 8.64
CA ILE A 29 -18.41 -0.01 9.97
C ILE A 29 -19.37 -1.06 10.54
N GLY A 30 -20.22 -1.66 9.71
CA GLY A 30 -21.29 -2.58 10.12
C GLY A 30 -22.59 -1.89 10.50
N LYS A 31 -22.70 -0.58 10.27
CA LYS A 31 -23.90 0.24 10.55
C LYS A 31 -23.95 1.41 9.58
N LYS A 32 -25.14 1.82 9.18
CA LYS A 32 -25.37 3.05 8.42
C LYS A 32 -25.58 4.23 9.36
N TYR A 33 -25.10 5.39 8.95
CA TYR A 33 -25.29 6.68 9.60
C TYR A 33 -25.78 7.71 8.59
N SER A 34 -26.48 8.72 9.07
CA SER A 34 -26.67 9.96 8.29
C SER A 34 -25.35 10.71 8.15
N TYR A 35 -25.26 11.63 7.20
CA TYR A 35 -24.03 12.43 7.03
C TYR A 35 -23.77 13.35 8.20
N ASP A 36 -24.82 13.86 8.86
CA ASP A 36 -24.68 14.68 10.05
C ASP A 36 -24.12 13.85 11.22
N GLU A 37 -24.58 12.61 11.42
CA GLU A 37 -23.99 11.68 12.40
C GLU A 37 -22.54 11.34 12.06
N LEU A 38 -22.17 11.20 10.78
CA LEU A 38 -20.81 10.96 10.36
C LEU A 38 -19.90 12.16 10.65
N GLU A 39 -20.37 13.40 10.42
CA GLU A 39 -19.64 14.61 10.76
C GLU A 39 -19.33 14.70 12.27
N GLU A 40 -20.24 14.21 13.12
CA GLU A 40 -20.01 14.13 14.58
C GLU A 40 -19.04 12.99 14.96
N LEU A 41 -18.99 11.89 14.18
CA LEU A 41 -18.17 10.72 14.49
C LEU A 41 -16.75 10.82 13.93
N PHE A 42 -16.55 11.42 12.76
CA PHE A 42 -15.23 11.48 12.11
C PHE A 42 -14.10 12.07 12.97
N PRO A 43 -14.33 13.07 13.86
CA PRO A 43 -13.29 13.55 14.75
C PRO A 43 -12.64 12.46 15.62
N CYS A 44 -13.36 11.38 15.97
CA CYS A 44 -12.79 10.26 16.72
C CYS A 44 -11.68 9.52 15.91
N ALA A 45 -11.76 9.58 14.58
CA ALA A 45 -10.77 9.05 13.64
C ALA A 45 -9.82 10.12 13.12
N LYS A 46 -9.84 11.35 13.68
CA LYS A 46 -9.05 12.51 13.20
C LYS A 46 -9.27 12.75 11.71
N ALA A 47 -10.49 12.68 11.31
CA ALA A 47 -10.96 12.80 9.94
C ALA A 47 -12.14 13.77 9.86
N GLU A 48 -12.45 14.18 8.66
CA GLU A 48 -13.65 14.95 8.35
C GLU A 48 -14.22 14.53 6.99
N LEU A 49 -15.50 14.83 6.76
CA LEU A 49 -16.13 14.61 5.48
C LEU A 49 -15.69 15.74 4.53
N ASP A 50 -14.96 15.39 3.47
CA ASP A 50 -14.44 16.38 2.49
C ASP A 50 -15.59 17.06 1.75
N GLU A 51 -16.58 16.24 1.33
CA GLU A 51 -17.84 16.74 0.74
C GLU A 51 -18.96 15.73 1.01
N LYS A 52 -20.19 16.21 1.17
CA LYS A 52 -21.36 15.33 1.32
C LYS A 52 -21.60 14.60 -0.01
N PRO A 53 -21.78 13.26 0.02
CA PRO A 53 -22.08 12.50 -1.18
C PRO A 53 -23.34 13.00 -1.90
N ASP A 54 -23.34 12.91 -3.22
CA ASP A 54 -24.49 13.27 -4.05
C ASP A 54 -25.65 12.29 -3.80
N THR A 55 -26.68 12.77 -3.10
CA THR A 55 -27.87 11.97 -2.77
C THR A 55 -28.79 11.70 -3.94
N SER A 56 -28.59 12.33 -5.11
CA SER A 56 -29.31 12.03 -6.33
C SER A 56 -28.87 10.70 -6.96
N LEU A 57 -27.66 10.23 -6.64
CA LEU A 57 -27.15 8.95 -7.07
C LEU A 57 -27.67 7.79 -6.22
N SER A 58 -27.70 6.59 -6.79
CA SER A 58 -28.00 5.36 -6.06
C SER A 58 -26.92 5.06 -5.01
N GLU A 59 -27.25 4.30 -3.97
CA GLU A 59 -26.27 3.90 -2.92
C GLU A 59 -25.06 3.17 -3.49
N GLU A 60 -25.20 2.43 -4.58
CA GLU A 60 -24.13 1.74 -5.27
C GLU A 60 -23.18 2.69 -6.00
N GLU A 61 -23.68 3.83 -6.44
CA GLU A 61 -22.92 4.82 -7.23
C GLU A 61 -22.24 5.85 -6.34
N ARG A 62 -22.80 6.13 -5.16
CA ARG A 62 -22.27 7.14 -4.24
C ARG A 62 -20.84 6.82 -3.82
N SER A 63 -20.03 7.85 -3.76
CA SER A 63 -18.69 7.80 -3.17
C SER A 63 -18.64 8.69 -1.94
N ILE A 64 -17.93 8.22 -0.91
CA ILE A 64 -17.62 9.01 0.28
C ILE A 64 -16.17 9.49 0.18
N LYS A 65 -15.93 10.76 0.46
CA LYS A 65 -14.62 11.38 0.48
C LYS A 65 -14.30 11.81 1.90
N ILE A 66 -13.23 11.26 2.44
CA ILE A 66 -12.79 11.46 3.82
C ILE A 66 -11.42 12.14 3.78
N GLU A 67 -11.30 13.30 4.37
CA GLU A 67 -10.03 13.98 4.60
C GLU A 67 -9.46 13.61 5.97
N LEU A 68 -8.15 13.36 6.02
CA LEU A 68 -7.47 12.93 7.23
C LEU A 68 -6.64 14.08 7.79
N ASN A 69 -7.00 14.56 8.97
CA ASN A 69 -6.41 15.77 9.58
C ASN A 69 -5.09 15.51 10.30
N ASP A 70 -4.68 14.25 10.43
CA ASP A 70 -3.51 13.89 11.23
C ASP A 70 -2.62 12.89 10.50
N THR A 71 -1.34 13.23 10.35
CA THR A 71 -0.33 12.40 9.68
C THR A 71 0.43 11.47 10.62
N ASN A 72 0.17 11.52 11.93
CA ASN A 72 0.83 10.67 12.91
C ASN A 72 0.07 9.36 13.22
N ARG A 73 -1.08 9.13 12.55
CA ARG A 73 -1.91 7.92 12.70
C ARG A 73 -2.03 7.18 11.36
N PRO A 74 -0.93 6.58 10.86
CA PRO A 74 -0.94 5.86 9.57
C PRO A 74 -1.92 4.68 9.55
N ASP A 75 -2.31 4.16 10.70
CA ASP A 75 -3.34 3.14 10.85
C ASP A 75 -4.76 3.61 10.47
N LEU A 76 -4.96 4.92 10.34
CA LEU A 76 -6.23 5.52 9.91
C LEU A 76 -6.24 5.89 8.40
N TRP A 77 -5.16 5.72 7.68
CA TRP A 77 -5.05 6.15 6.27
C TRP A 77 -5.71 5.19 5.27
N SER A 78 -6.66 4.43 5.73
CA SER A 78 -7.49 3.55 4.90
C SER A 78 -8.94 3.62 5.34
N LEU A 79 -9.86 3.28 4.43
CA LEU A 79 -11.27 3.15 4.73
C LEU A 79 -11.49 2.22 5.93
N ASN A 80 -10.83 1.08 5.94
CA ASN A 80 -10.92 0.10 7.02
C ASN A 80 -10.34 0.63 8.35
N GLY A 81 -9.31 1.47 8.30
CA GLY A 81 -8.74 2.12 9.48
C GLY A 81 -9.72 3.08 10.14
N VAL A 82 -10.33 3.96 9.37
CA VAL A 82 -11.37 4.89 9.85
C VAL A 82 -12.59 4.13 10.37
N ALA A 83 -13.09 3.18 9.60
CA ALA A 83 -14.23 2.35 10.00
C ALA A 83 -13.97 1.57 11.32
N ARG A 84 -12.76 1.02 11.48
CA ARG A 84 -12.34 0.37 12.73
C ARG A 84 -12.37 1.35 13.90
N GLN A 85 -11.86 2.56 13.72
CA GLN A 85 -11.82 3.57 14.77
C GLN A 85 -13.23 3.99 15.21
N ILE A 86 -14.15 4.19 14.26
CA ILE A 86 -15.55 4.48 14.55
C ILE A 86 -16.20 3.31 15.34
N ARG A 87 -15.99 2.06 14.90
CA ARG A 87 -16.51 0.90 15.65
C ARG A 87 -15.98 0.86 17.09
N LEU A 88 -14.72 1.15 17.31
CA LEU A 88 -14.13 1.19 18.64
C LEU A 88 -14.70 2.31 19.51
N HIS A 89 -14.93 3.47 18.91
CA HIS A 89 -15.57 4.61 19.58
C HIS A 89 -16.99 4.28 20.03
N GLU A 90 -17.75 3.56 19.21
CA GLU A 90 -19.09 3.09 19.48
C GLU A 90 -19.16 1.86 20.45
N GLY A 91 -18.06 1.55 21.11
CA GLY A 91 -18.01 0.46 22.10
C GLY A 91 -17.73 -0.93 21.53
N GLY A 92 -17.29 -1.01 20.27
CA GLY A 92 -16.84 -2.25 19.65
C GLY A 92 -15.57 -2.80 20.30
N LYS A 93 -15.34 -4.10 20.10
CA LYS A 93 -14.14 -4.77 20.66
C LYS A 93 -12.91 -4.49 19.81
N SER A 94 -11.80 -4.16 20.45
CA SER A 94 -10.49 -4.10 19.82
C SER A 94 -10.02 -5.48 19.37
N PHE A 95 -9.39 -5.54 18.22
CA PHE A 95 -8.66 -6.72 17.80
C PHE A 95 -7.33 -6.81 18.54
N ASP A 96 -7.04 -7.97 19.11
CA ASP A 96 -5.77 -8.20 19.83
C ASP A 96 -4.66 -8.58 18.84
N TYR A 97 -3.97 -7.57 18.33
CA TYR A 97 -2.84 -7.76 17.41
C TYR A 97 -1.67 -8.53 18.03
N MET A 98 -1.54 -8.50 19.36
CA MET A 98 -0.48 -9.24 20.05
C MET A 98 -0.65 -10.74 19.91
N LYS A 99 -1.88 -11.23 19.76
CA LYS A 99 -2.13 -12.65 19.49
C LYS A 99 -1.52 -13.12 18.17
N ILE A 100 -1.51 -12.26 17.14
CA ILE A 100 -0.84 -12.59 15.87
C ILE A 100 0.67 -12.58 16.07
N MET A 101 1.21 -11.54 16.72
CA MET A 101 2.65 -11.34 16.88
C MET A 101 3.28 -12.37 17.85
N THR A 102 2.53 -12.82 18.83
CA THR A 102 3.01 -13.78 19.87
C THR A 102 2.65 -15.22 19.59
N ASN A 103 1.91 -15.48 18.52
CA ASN A 103 1.54 -16.83 18.13
C ASN A 103 2.75 -17.58 17.55
N LYS A 104 3.67 -17.96 18.46
CA LYS A 104 4.90 -18.70 18.16
C LYS A 104 4.65 -20.14 17.64
N GLY A 105 3.40 -20.51 17.42
CA GLY A 105 3.03 -21.89 17.08
C GLY A 105 3.15 -22.23 15.59
N ASN A 106 3.55 -21.30 14.74
CA ASN A 106 3.57 -21.53 13.30
C ASN A 106 4.81 -20.96 12.63
N ASP A 107 5.99 -21.32 13.16
CA ASP A 107 7.28 -20.99 12.55
C ASP A 107 7.56 -21.82 11.28
N ASN A 108 6.58 -22.62 10.82
CA ASN A 108 6.67 -23.33 9.56
C ASN A 108 6.29 -22.40 8.40
N TYR A 109 7.26 -21.64 7.94
CA TYR A 109 7.08 -20.75 6.78
C TYR A 109 7.09 -21.50 5.44
N GLU A 110 7.06 -22.83 5.42
CA GLU A 110 7.02 -23.67 4.22
C GLU A 110 8.07 -23.25 3.17
N ASN A 111 9.30 -22.97 3.61
CA ASN A 111 10.40 -22.42 2.81
C ASN A 111 10.14 -21.02 2.22
N ARG A 112 9.13 -20.31 2.68
CA ARG A 112 8.86 -18.93 2.25
C ARG A 112 9.83 -17.98 2.94
N VAL A 113 11.06 -17.98 2.44
CA VAL A 113 12.17 -17.22 2.99
C VAL A 113 12.55 -16.12 2.02
N VAL A 114 12.91 -14.95 2.55
CA VAL A 114 13.57 -13.88 1.79
C VAL A 114 15.02 -13.79 2.26
N ASN A 115 15.95 -14.10 1.37
CA ASN A 115 17.38 -13.96 1.61
C ASN A 115 17.83 -12.53 1.26
N VAL A 116 18.37 -11.83 2.24
CA VAL A 116 18.85 -10.46 2.07
C VAL A 116 20.36 -10.46 1.88
N ASP A 117 20.81 -9.86 0.76
CA ASP A 117 22.23 -9.75 0.44
C ASP A 117 22.93 -8.72 1.34
N ALA A 118 24.06 -9.06 1.89
CA ALA A 118 24.89 -8.18 2.72
C ALA A 118 25.38 -6.94 1.96
N GLU A 119 25.52 -7.00 0.64
CA GLU A 119 25.92 -5.85 -0.19
C GLU A 119 24.87 -4.72 -0.23
N LEU A 120 23.65 -4.97 0.24
CA LEU A 120 22.61 -3.95 0.40
C LEU A 120 22.81 -3.05 1.63
N LYS A 121 23.84 -3.30 2.46
CA LYS A 121 24.09 -2.57 3.72
C LYS A 121 24.05 -1.05 3.54
N ASP A 122 24.66 -0.55 2.48
CA ASP A 122 24.77 0.89 2.22
C ASP A 122 23.71 1.43 1.23
N VAL A 123 22.81 0.57 0.76
CA VAL A 123 21.74 0.94 -0.16
C VAL A 123 20.39 0.89 0.56
N ARG A 124 19.92 -0.31 0.88
CA ARG A 124 18.61 -0.54 1.49
C ARG A 124 18.59 -1.89 2.22
N PRO A 125 19.18 -1.97 3.43
CA PRO A 125 19.52 -3.25 4.05
C PRO A 125 18.35 -4.01 4.66
N TYR A 126 17.23 -3.34 4.95
CA TYR A 126 16.14 -3.95 5.72
C TYR A 126 14.98 -4.34 4.83
N MET A 127 14.49 -5.54 5.05
CA MET A 127 13.32 -6.11 4.39
C MET A 127 12.40 -6.74 5.45
N VAL A 128 11.10 -6.49 5.32
CA VAL A 128 10.06 -7.18 6.07
C VAL A 128 9.05 -7.71 5.07
N ALA A 129 8.69 -8.96 5.20
CA ALA A 129 7.68 -9.60 4.38
C ALA A 129 6.71 -10.39 5.26
N PHE A 130 5.45 -10.43 4.86
CA PHE A 130 4.44 -11.27 5.49
C PHE A 130 3.43 -11.73 4.45
N MET A 131 2.82 -12.86 4.68
CA MET A 131 1.79 -13.41 3.82
C MET A 131 0.44 -13.29 4.50
N ILE A 132 -0.56 -12.88 3.74
CA ILE A 132 -1.95 -12.84 4.17
C ILE A 132 -2.71 -13.92 3.41
N ALA A 133 -3.39 -14.81 4.14
CA ALA A 133 -4.36 -15.74 3.60
C ALA A 133 -5.76 -15.33 4.07
N GLY A 134 -6.74 -15.36 3.19
CA GLY A 134 -8.09 -14.92 3.54
C GLY A 134 -9.07 -15.06 2.39
N LYS A 135 -10.07 -14.20 2.37
CA LYS A 135 -11.04 -14.13 1.28
C LYS A 135 -10.38 -13.69 -0.02
N PRO A 136 -10.94 -14.04 -1.18
CA PRO A 136 -10.53 -13.49 -2.46
C PRO A 136 -10.53 -11.95 -2.40
N ILE A 137 -9.51 -11.35 -3.00
CA ILE A 137 -9.41 -9.88 -3.13
C ILE A 137 -10.18 -9.51 -4.39
N ASP A 138 -11.25 -8.73 -4.24
CA ASP A 138 -11.96 -8.09 -5.33
C ASP A 138 -11.31 -6.76 -5.72
N ASP A 139 -11.80 -6.15 -6.80
CA ASP A 139 -11.26 -4.89 -7.32
C ASP A 139 -11.35 -3.73 -6.33
N ALA A 140 -12.41 -3.69 -5.54
CA ALA A 140 -12.61 -2.63 -4.55
C ALA A 140 -11.61 -2.77 -3.38
N MET A 141 -11.42 -3.99 -2.88
CA MET A 141 -10.41 -4.28 -1.85
C MET A 141 -9.00 -4.02 -2.38
N LEU A 142 -8.71 -4.41 -3.63
CA LEU A 142 -7.41 -4.15 -4.25
C LEU A 142 -7.14 -2.64 -4.35
N LYS A 143 -8.14 -1.85 -4.74
CA LYS A 143 -8.05 -0.39 -4.80
C LYS A 143 -7.74 0.21 -3.41
N ASP A 144 -8.46 -0.19 -2.35
CA ASP A 144 -8.21 0.29 -0.98
C ASP A 144 -6.79 -0.07 -0.51
N ILE A 145 -6.31 -1.28 -0.80
CA ILE A 145 -4.94 -1.71 -0.46
C ILE A 145 -3.90 -0.85 -1.20
N ILE A 146 -4.08 -0.61 -2.50
CA ILE A 146 -3.17 0.21 -3.31
C ILE A 146 -3.16 1.65 -2.79
N GLN A 147 -4.30 2.25 -2.54
CA GLN A 147 -4.40 3.60 -1.97
C GLN A 147 -3.70 3.70 -0.61
N THR A 148 -3.90 2.70 0.25
CA THR A 148 -3.25 2.62 1.57
C THR A 148 -1.73 2.53 1.43
N GLN A 149 -1.26 1.64 0.57
CA GLN A 149 0.16 1.47 0.24
C GLN A 149 0.79 2.79 -0.23
N GLU A 150 0.13 3.50 -1.16
CA GLU A 150 0.65 4.77 -1.67
C GLU A 150 0.70 5.84 -0.58
N LYS A 151 -0.34 5.98 0.24
CA LYS A 151 -0.34 6.94 1.35
C LYS A 151 0.78 6.65 2.35
N LEU A 152 0.97 5.38 2.71
CA LEU A 152 2.05 4.96 3.62
C LEU A 152 3.42 5.22 3.00
N ALA A 153 3.63 4.86 1.74
CA ALA A 153 4.90 5.07 1.05
C ALA A 153 5.22 6.56 0.84
N TRP A 154 4.19 7.37 0.55
CA TRP A 154 4.35 8.81 0.30
C TRP A 154 4.62 9.59 1.59
N ASN A 155 3.77 9.45 2.59
CA ASN A 155 3.85 10.22 3.83
C ASN A 155 4.85 9.59 4.82
N PHE A 156 4.53 8.44 5.38
CA PHE A 156 5.37 7.75 6.36
C PHE A 156 6.71 7.31 5.76
N GLY A 157 6.68 6.84 4.51
CA GLY A 157 7.85 6.46 3.73
C GLY A 157 8.67 7.64 3.19
N ARG A 158 8.27 8.90 3.44
CA ARG A 158 8.94 10.10 2.93
C ARG A 158 9.18 10.04 1.42
N LYS A 159 8.08 9.95 0.67
CA LYS A 159 8.11 9.77 -0.80
C LYS A 159 8.95 8.54 -1.19
N ARG A 160 8.73 7.42 -0.54
CA ARG A 160 9.43 6.12 -0.73
C ARG A 160 10.91 6.11 -0.33
N LYS A 161 11.48 7.22 0.14
CA LYS A 161 12.89 7.30 0.55
C LYS A 161 13.19 6.37 1.72
N SER A 162 12.35 6.40 2.76
CA SER A 162 12.55 5.60 3.98
C SER A 162 11.91 4.21 3.87
N ILE A 163 10.67 4.15 3.36
CA ILE A 163 9.92 2.91 3.24
C ILE A 163 9.25 2.88 1.86
N SER A 164 9.35 1.75 1.18
CA SER A 164 8.52 1.40 0.05
C SER A 164 7.81 0.07 0.33
N MET A 165 6.65 -0.12 -0.24
CA MET A 165 5.83 -1.31 -0.08
C MET A 165 5.52 -1.91 -1.44
N GLY A 166 5.49 -3.23 -1.53
CA GLY A 166 5.03 -3.97 -2.70
C GLY A 166 3.98 -5.00 -2.29
N LEU A 167 3.01 -5.22 -3.15
CA LEU A 167 1.99 -6.25 -3.02
C LEU A 167 2.16 -7.25 -4.16
N TYR A 168 2.27 -8.51 -3.82
CA TYR A 168 2.58 -9.57 -4.78
C TYR A 168 1.62 -10.74 -4.62
N ARG A 169 1.30 -11.40 -5.73
CA ARG A 169 0.54 -12.63 -5.74
C ARG A 169 1.44 -13.79 -5.34
N ILE A 170 1.12 -14.43 -4.22
CA ILE A 170 1.94 -15.51 -3.65
C ILE A 170 2.00 -16.75 -4.54
N ASP A 171 0.95 -17.02 -5.33
CA ASP A 171 0.87 -18.16 -6.24
C ASP A 171 1.82 -18.05 -7.44
N GLN A 172 2.34 -16.86 -7.70
CA GLN A 172 3.30 -16.61 -8.78
C GLN A 172 4.76 -16.63 -8.33
N ILE A 173 5.01 -16.64 -7.02
CA ILE A 173 6.37 -16.55 -6.46
C ILE A 173 6.92 -17.96 -6.18
N LYS A 174 8.15 -18.21 -6.61
CA LYS A 174 8.93 -19.41 -6.25
C LYS A 174 9.94 -19.07 -5.18
N PHE A 175 9.77 -19.67 -4.02
CA PHE A 175 10.66 -19.45 -2.89
C PHE A 175 11.92 -20.32 -2.94
N PRO A 176 13.05 -19.87 -2.35
CA PRO A 176 13.24 -18.63 -1.63
C PRO A 176 13.31 -17.38 -2.54
N VAL A 177 12.83 -16.24 -2.04
CA VAL A 177 13.03 -14.94 -2.69
C VAL A 177 14.42 -14.40 -2.32
N LYS A 178 15.06 -13.73 -3.26
CA LYS A 178 16.35 -13.04 -3.06
C LYS A 178 16.11 -11.54 -3.13
N TYR A 179 16.49 -10.84 -2.06
CA TYR A 179 16.62 -9.38 -2.04
C TYR A 179 18.08 -9.04 -2.13
N HIS A 180 18.53 -8.65 -3.31
CA HIS A 180 19.96 -8.62 -3.62
C HIS A 180 20.39 -7.33 -4.34
N ALA A 181 21.68 -7.05 -4.27
CA ALA A 181 22.31 -5.93 -4.91
C ALA A 181 22.72 -6.30 -6.35
N VAL A 182 22.23 -5.54 -7.33
CA VAL A 182 22.54 -5.77 -8.75
C VAL A 182 23.32 -4.62 -9.36
N ASP A 183 24.07 -4.93 -10.42
CA ASP A 183 24.68 -3.95 -11.30
C ASP A 183 23.58 -3.32 -12.18
N PRO A 184 23.29 -2.02 -12.04
CA PRO A 184 22.15 -1.41 -12.73
C PRO A 184 22.31 -1.29 -14.22
N ASP A 185 23.52 -1.37 -14.73
CA ASP A 185 23.83 -1.23 -16.16
C ASP A 185 23.82 -2.60 -16.89
N LYS A 186 23.96 -3.70 -16.12
CA LYS A 186 24.00 -5.07 -16.66
C LYS A 186 22.70 -5.86 -16.43
N THR A 187 21.92 -5.46 -15.42
CA THR A 187 20.68 -6.16 -15.08
C THR A 187 19.52 -5.51 -15.80
N SER A 188 18.79 -6.29 -16.57
CA SER A 188 17.63 -5.84 -17.34
C SER A 188 16.44 -6.78 -17.14
N PHE A 189 15.26 -6.24 -17.22
CA PHE A 189 13.98 -6.97 -17.23
C PHE A 189 12.91 -6.11 -17.91
N VAL A 190 11.74 -6.68 -18.17
CA VAL A 190 10.59 -5.95 -18.72
C VAL A 190 9.81 -5.33 -17.57
N PRO A 191 9.86 -3.99 -17.38
CA PRO A 191 9.10 -3.34 -16.31
C PRO A 191 7.60 -3.46 -16.54
N LEU A 192 6.84 -3.33 -15.45
CA LEU A 192 5.38 -3.32 -15.52
C LEU A 192 4.91 -2.24 -16.51
N GLN A 193 3.94 -2.59 -17.37
CA GLN A 193 3.41 -1.74 -18.46
C GLN A 193 4.41 -1.44 -19.60
N CYS A 194 5.52 -2.14 -19.68
CA CYS A 194 6.44 -2.07 -20.81
C CYS A 194 6.41 -3.39 -21.60
N GLU A 195 6.75 -3.30 -22.89
CA GLU A 195 6.86 -4.48 -23.78
C GLU A 195 8.32 -4.89 -24.01
N GLN A 196 9.25 -3.99 -23.76
CA GLN A 196 10.66 -4.21 -24.04
C GLN A 196 11.47 -4.21 -22.74
N PRO A 197 12.55 -5.03 -22.68
CA PRO A 197 13.44 -5.02 -21.54
C PRO A 197 14.20 -3.70 -21.43
N MET A 198 14.38 -3.24 -20.20
CA MET A 198 15.16 -2.05 -19.86
C MET A 198 16.17 -2.42 -18.80
N THR A 199 17.37 -1.83 -18.84
CA THR A 199 18.30 -1.96 -17.72
C THR A 199 17.74 -1.24 -16.48
N CYS A 200 18.14 -1.66 -15.29
CA CYS A 200 17.73 -0.98 -14.07
C CYS A 200 18.07 0.52 -14.11
N ARG A 201 19.16 0.90 -14.76
CA ARG A 201 19.54 2.31 -14.98
C ARG A 201 18.55 3.03 -15.89
N GLN A 202 18.21 2.44 -17.02
CA GLN A 202 17.23 3.01 -17.95
C GLN A 202 15.85 3.16 -17.30
N ILE A 203 15.45 2.23 -16.42
CA ILE A 203 14.19 2.34 -15.68
C ILE A 203 14.16 3.62 -14.85
N LEU A 204 15.26 4.04 -14.22
CA LEU A 204 15.28 5.28 -13.44
C LEU A 204 15.06 6.53 -14.29
N THR A 205 15.53 6.54 -15.55
CA THR A 205 15.49 7.73 -16.41
C THR A 205 14.28 7.75 -17.33
N ASP A 206 13.84 6.62 -17.83
CA ASP A 206 12.90 6.53 -18.95
C ASP A 206 11.51 6.07 -18.51
N HIS A 207 11.42 5.18 -17.52
CA HIS A 207 10.14 4.70 -17.01
C HIS A 207 9.45 5.77 -16.15
N PRO A 208 8.12 5.97 -16.23
CA PRO A 208 7.40 6.98 -15.45
C PRO A 208 7.70 6.92 -13.95
N LYS A 209 7.63 5.74 -13.34
CA LYS A 209 7.96 5.55 -11.91
C LYS A 209 9.44 5.80 -11.58
N GLY A 210 10.33 5.56 -12.54
CA GLY A 210 11.74 5.91 -12.41
C GLY A 210 11.94 7.43 -12.36
N LYS A 211 11.27 8.17 -13.23
CA LYS A 211 11.30 9.65 -13.23
C LYS A 211 10.80 10.23 -11.91
N ASP A 212 9.77 9.62 -11.31
CA ASP A 212 9.20 10.07 -10.03
C ASP A 212 10.13 9.76 -8.85
N PHE A 213 10.78 8.59 -8.84
CA PHE A 213 11.46 8.04 -7.65
C PHE A 213 12.92 7.67 -7.85
N GLY A 214 13.45 7.74 -9.08
CA GLY A 214 14.82 7.33 -9.41
C GLY A 214 15.89 8.10 -8.64
N TRP A 215 15.59 9.32 -8.22
CA TRP A 215 16.46 10.14 -7.37
C TRP A 215 16.89 9.45 -6.06
N ILE A 216 16.09 8.48 -5.58
CA ILE A 216 16.40 7.73 -4.35
C ILE A 216 17.65 6.86 -4.53
N LEU A 217 17.89 6.37 -5.75
CA LEU A 217 19.01 5.47 -6.09
C LEU A 217 20.05 6.14 -6.98
N ALA A 218 19.93 7.42 -7.29
CA ALA A 218 20.79 8.11 -8.26
C ALA A 218 22.28 8.00 -7.93
N ASP A 219 22.63 8.09 -6.65
CA ASP A 219 24.02 8.03 -6.16
C ASP A 219 24.49 6.60 -5.82
N CYS A 220 23.60 5.60 -5.95
CA CYS A 220 23.93 4.22 -5.63
C CYS A 220 24.68 3.53 -6.78
N LYS A 221 25.75 2.83 -6.46
CA LYS A 221 26.52 2.01 -7.42
C LYS A 221 25.82 0.70 -7.75
N LYS A 222 25.03 0.18 -6.82
CA LYS A 222 24.23 -1.03 -6.96
C LYS A 222 22.78 -0.72 -6.60
N PHE A 223 21.85 -1.43 -7.22
CA PHE A 223 20.42 -1.26 -6.96
C PHE A 223 19.86 -2.48 -6.25
N PRO A 224 18.88 -2.27 -5.34
CA PRO A 224 18.18 -3.36 -4.69
C PRO A 224 17.16 -3.96 -5.66
N LEU A 225 17.11 -5.28 -5.74
CA LEU A 225 16.20 -6.00 -6.60
C LEU A 225 15.62 -7.22 -5.86
N LEU A 226 14.37 -7.53 -6.12
CA LEU A 226 13.74 -8.77 -5.68
C LEU A 226 13.66 -9.74 -6.85
N SER A 227 14.08 -10.96 -6.63
CA SER A 227 13.86 -12.05 -7.59
C SER A 227 13.44 -13.32 -6.86
N ASP A 228 12.70 -14.15 -7.54
CA ASP A 228 12.34 -15.47 -7.04
C ASP A 228 13.48 -16.50 -7.23
N ASP A 229 13.26 -17.75 -6.84
CA ASP A 229 14.29 -18.81 -6.95
C ASP A 229 14.64 -19.17 -8.41
N LYS A 230 13.75 -18.90 -9.36
CA LYS A 230 14.01 -19.07 -10.80
C LYS A 230 14.69 -17.87 -11.45
N GLY A 231 14.88 -16.79 -10.70
CA GLY A 231 15.44 -15.55 -11.20
C GLY A 231 14.41 -14.60 -11.83
N GLU A 232 13.12 -14.90 -11.72
CA GLU A 232 12.08 -13.98 -12.15
C GLU A 232 12.07 -12.74 -11.24
N ILE A 233 12.04 -11.57 -11.85
CA ILE A 233 12.01 -10.30 -11.13
C ILE A 233 10.59 -10.02 -10.64
N LEU A 234 10.46 -9.64 -9.36
CA LEU A 234 9.20 -9.40 -8.67
C LEU A 234 8.82 -7.93 -8.64
#